data_6cea61d177c4f29f2c0e69c4c0e33509
#
_entry.id   6cea61d177c4f29f2c0e69c4c0e33509
#
_cell.length_a   1.000
_cell.length_b   1.000
_cell.length_c   1.000
_cell.angle_alpha   90.00
_cell.angle_beta   90.00
_cell.angle_gamma   90.00
#
_symmetry.space_group_name_H-M   'P 1'
#
loop_
_entity.id
_entity.type
_entity.pdbx_description
1 polymer ?
#
loop_
_entity_poly.entity_id
_entity_poly.type
_entity_poly.pdbx_seq_one_letter_code
_entity_poly.pdbx_strand_id
1 'polypeptide(L)'
;MVHSDDGTDYTLSAQLLSYAMSIIEEAALPSSAYSLGGGTVLSYLFHHRKSKDIDLFVNDAQYMGALSPRFNEYSDRALSYNEDGNCIVLSFDEGKIDFIAATQITDYPAKMQSIFGQRIAVDDPVEIVCKKIYFRGNRAYPRDIFDLAVLYESSRRTDLITELKKYPDKVKQFADAFQKNRSDPCIEPYSTIYADSLLAGGKKFAGREFALCQMLLQELAGTA
;
A
#
# COMPACT_ATOMS: atom_id res chain seq x y z
N MET A 1 5.43 22.06 6.79
CA MET A 1 5.59 21.42 5.47
C MET A 1 6.54 20.23 5.65
N VAL A 2 6.15 19.05 5.19
CA VAL A 2 6.93 17.82 5.28
C VAL A 2 7.40 17.47 3.87
N HIS A 3 8.69 17.73 3.60
CA HIS A 3 9.30 17.42 2.31
C HIS A 3 10.27 16.24 2.46
N SER A 4 10.35 15.40 1.44
CA SER A 4 11.44 14.44 1.29
C SER A 4 12.71 15.12 0.75
N ASP A 5 13.83 14.40 0.76
CA ASP A 5 15.13 14.89 0.26
C ASP A 5 15.08 15.30 -1.23
N ASP A 6 14.12 14.76 -2.01
CA ASP A 6 13.90 15.11 -3.43
C ASP A 6 12.91 16.27 -3.64
N GLY A 7 12.42 16.90 -2.54
CA GLY A 7 11.48 18.02 -2.58
C GLY A 7 10.01 17.61 -2.74
N THR A 8 9.66 16.33 -2.72
CA THR A 8 8.26 15.89 -2.78
C THR A 8 7.52 16.32 -1.52
N ASP A 9 6.36 16.95 -1.69
CA ASP A 9 5.52 17.43 -0.59
C ASP A 9 4.57 16.33 -0.08
N TYR A 10 4.75 15.96 1.20
CA TYR A 10 3.90 15.01 1.93
C TYR A 10 3.07 15.68 3.03
N THR A 11 2.84 16.99 2.94
CA THR A 11 2.10 17.74 3.98
C THR A 11 0.70 17.18 4.20
N LEU A 12 -0.03 16.84 3.13
CA LEU A 12 -1.37 16.23 3.24
C LEU A 12 -1.32 14.84 3.91
N SER A 13 -0.33 14.02 3.56
CA SER A 13 -0.14 12.70 4.20
C SER A 13 0.19 12.84 5.69
N ALA A 14 0.98 13.86 6.07
CA ALA A 14 1.31 14.13 7.47
C ALA A 14 0.09 14.59 8.26
N GLN A 15 -0.77 15.43 7.66
CA GLN A 15 -2.03 15.85 8.27
C GLN A 15 -2.97 14.65 8.49
N LEU A 16 -3.18 13.83 7.45
CA LEU A 16 -4.01 12.64 7.53
C LEU A 16 -3.46 11.62 8.55
N LEU A 17 -2.14 11.42 8.60
CA LEU A 17 -1.56 10.51 9.59
C LEU A 17 -1.73 11.05 11.01
N SER A 18 -1.55 12.36 11.23
CA SER A 18 -1.81 12.97 12.53
C SER A 18 -3.26 12.78 12.96
N TYR A 19 -4.18 12.90 12.01
CA TYR A 19 -5.60 12.68 12.24
C TYR A 19 -5.90 11.21 12.58
N ALA A 20 -5.32 10.27 11.82
CA ALA A 20 -5.43 8.84 12.09
C ALA A 20 -4.89 8.46 13.48
N MET A 21 -3.80 9.12 13.93
CA MET A 21 -3.26 8.89 15.27
C MET A 21 -4.23 9.35 16.37
N SER A 22 -4.97 10.46 16.16
CA SER A 22 -6.01 10.88 17.12
C SER A 22 -7.17 9.88 17.22
N ILE A 23 -7.56 9.27 16.08
CA ILE A 23 -8.57 8.20 16.05
C ILE A 23 -8.08 6.97 16.84
N ILE A 24 -6.83 6.57 16.62
CA ILE A 24 -6.20 5.42 17.30
C ILE A 24 -6.08 5.67 18.81
N GLU A 25 -5.70 6.88 19.21
CA GLU A 25 -5.57 7.26 20.62
C GLU A 25 -6.92 7.21 21.33
N GLU A 26 -7.98 7.77 20.74
CA GLU A 26 -9.33 7.68 21.28
C GLU A 26 -9.82 6.24 21.41
N ALA A 27 -9.54 5.41 20.39
CA ALA A 27 -9.86 3.99 20.39
C ALA A 27 -8.99 3.17 21.36
N ALA A 28 -8.00 3.78 22.03
CA ALA A 28 -7.05 3.15 22.96
C ALA A 28 -6.33 1.93 22.39
N LEU A 29 -6.01 1.93 21.08
CA LEU A 29 -5.28 0.83 20.46
C LEU A 29 -3.82 0.80 20.93
N PRO A 30 -3.30 -0.35 21.37
CA PRO A 30 -1.88 -0.47 21.71
C PRO A 30 -1.02 -0.32 20.47
N SER A 31 0.18 0.26 20.60
CA SER A 31 1.08 0.52 19.47
C SER A 31 1.54 -0.75 18.71
N SER A 32 1.39 -1.92 19.31
CA SER A 32 1.64 -3.22 18.68
C SER A 32 0.45 -3.74 17.85
N ALA A 33 -0.71 -3.09 17.90
CA ALA A 33 -1.92 -3.56 17.24
C ALA A 33 -2.06 -3.07 15.79
N TYR A 34 -1.21 -2.14 15.35
CA TYR A 34 -1.33 -1.54 14.02
C TYR A 34 0.02 -1.19 13.42
N SER A 35 0.05 -1.05 12.09
CA SER A 35 1.18 -0.56 11.32
C SER A 35 0.74 0.32 10.16
N LEU A 36 1.58 1.28 9.79
CA LEU A 36 1.40 2.11 8.60
C LEU A 36 1.98 1.39 7.38
N GLY A 37 1.22 1.28 6.31
CA GLY A 37 1.67 0.68 5.08
C GLY A 37 1.14 1.38 3.82
N GLY A 38 0.79 0.59 2.82
CA GLY A 38 0.12 1.07 1.62
C GLY A 38 0.99 1.82 0.60
N GLY A 39 0.31 2.43 -0.35
CA GLY A 39 0.96 3.10 -1.47
C GLY A 39 1.76 4.33 -1.09
N THR A 40 1.35 5.05 -0.04
CA THR A 40 2.01 6.29 0.41
C THR A 40 3.35 6.01 1.08
N VAL A 41 3.48 4.91 1.82
CA VAL A 41 4.77 4.46 2.34
C VAL A 41 5.72 4.09 1.20
N LEU A 42 5.27 3.33 0.19
CA LEU A 42 6.09 3.01 -0.99
C LEU A 42 6.48 4.28 -1.76
N SER A 43 5.55 5.24 -1.90
CA SER A 43 5.83 6.55 -2.50
C SER A 43 6.96 7.28 -1.77
N TYR A 44 6.91 7.33 -0.44
CA TYR A 44 7.92 7.98 0.39
C TYR A 44 9.29 7.30 0.29
N LEU A 45 9.34 5.97 0.24
CA LEU A 45 10.59 5.22 0.22
C LEU A 45 11.25 5.17 -1.17
N PHE A 46 10.47 5.10 -2.24
CA PHE A 46 10.98 4.92 -3.60
C PHE A 46 10.83 6.15 -4.50
N HIS A 47 10.11 7.17 -4.06
CA HIS A 47 9.85 8.39 -4.84
C HIS A 47 9.38 8.10 -6.29
N HIS A 48 8.51 7.08 -6.46
CA HIS A 48 8.16 6.57 -7.78
C HIS A 48 6.85 7.15 -8.31
N ARG A 49 5.87 7.41 -7.45
CA ARG A 49 4.58 8.00 -7.83
C ARG A 49 3.98 8.79 -6.67
N LYS A 50 3.13 9.76 -6.98
CA LYS A 50 2.36 10.47 -5.95
C LYS A 50 1.37 9.53 -5.27
N SER A 51 1.25 9.65 -3.96
CA SER A 51 0.25 8.98 -3.13
C SER A 51 0.07 9.83 -1.87
N LYS A 52 -1.15 9.92 -1.34
CA LYS A 52 -1.44 10.74 -0.18
C LYS A 52 -2.30 10.06 0.88
N ASP A 53 -3.05 9.03 0.48
CA ASP A 53 -3.93 8.30 1.39
C ASP A 53 -3.12 7.54 2.45
N ILE A 54 -3.69 7.36 3.62
CA ILE A 54 -3.08 6.66 4.75
C ILE A 54 -3.73 5.30 4.91
N ASP A 55 -2.96 4.23 4.75
CA ASP A 55 -3.38 2.86 4.96
C ASP A 55 -2.80 2.34 6.29
N LEU A 56 -3.65 2.05 7.27
CA LEU A 56 -3.30 1.48 8.57
C LEU A 56 -3.80 0.04 8.66
N PHE A 57 -2.86 -0.88 8.83
CA PHE A 57 -3.17 -2.30 9.01
C PHE A 57 -3.33 -2.61 10.49
N VAL A 58 -4.49 -3.15 10.86
CA VAL A 58 -4.86 -3.53 12.22
C VAL A 58 -4.79 -5.05 12.32
N ASN A 59 -3.97 -5.55 13.24
CA ASN A 59 -3.66 -6.99 13.30
C ASN A 59 -4.76 -7.85 13.96
N ASP A 60 -5.75 -7.22 14.60
CA ASP A 60 -6.89 -7.89 15.21
C ASP A 60 -8.19 -7.15 14.86
N ALA A 61 -9.10 -7.85 14.19
CA ALA A 61 -10.38 -7.31 13.76
C ALA A 61 -11.28 -6.81 14.92
N GLN A 62 -11.01 -7.25 16.17
CA GLN A 62 -11.75 -6.79 17.35
C GLN A 62 -11.60 -5.28 17.57
N TYR A 63 -10.49 -4.68 17.16
CA TYR A 63 -10.27 -3.25 17.28
C TYR A 63 -11.07 -2.41 16.28
N MET A 64 -11.56 -3.00 15.18
CA MET A 64 -12.22 -2.24 14.12
C MET A 64 -13.46 -1.49 14.62
N GLY A 65 -14.23 -2.09 15.53
CA GLY A 65 -15.40 -1.42 16.10
C GLY A 65 -15.09 -0.10 16.81
N ALA A 66 -13.96 -0.02 17.53
CA ALA A 66 -13.54 1.19 18.24
C ALA A 66 -13.03 2.30 17.28
N LEU A 67 -12.71 1.95 16.04
CA LEU A 67 -12.28 2.89 14.99
C LEU A 67 -13.46 3.42 14.15
N SER A 68 -14.63 2.81 14.28
CA SER A 68 -15.83 3.17 13.52
C SER A 68 -16.36 4.55 13.89
N PRO A 69 -16.82 5.37 12.92
CA PRO A 69 -17.53 6.63 13.19
C PRO A 69 -18.70 6.52 14.16
N ARG A 70 -19.25 5.33 14.37
CA ARG A 70 -20.34 5.08 15.32
C ARG A 70 -19.90 5.18 16.77
N PHE A 71 -18.61 5.02 17.06
CA PHE A 71 -18.06 4.92 18.42
C PHE A 71 -16.83 5.79 18.66
N ASN A 72 -16.32 6.48 17.63
CA ASN A 72 -15.11 7.28 17.67
C ASN A 72 -15.41 8.69 17.14
N GLU A 73 -15.27 9.70 18.00
CA GLU A 73 -15.63 11.09 17.67
C GLU A 73 -14.72 11.71 16.59
N TYR A 74 -13.44 11.28 16.52
CA TYR A 74 -12.55 11.74 15.47
C TYR A 74 -12.91 11.09 14.13
N SER A 75 -13.28 9.83 14.11
CA SER A 75 -13.75 9.17 12.89
C SER A 75 -15.06 9.76 12.36
N ASP A 76 -15.96 10.19 13.25
CA ASP A 76 -17.25 10.82 12.89
C ASP A 76 -17.07 12.19 12.21
N ARG A 77 -15.88 12.80 12.27
CA ARG A 77 -15.54 14.03 11.53
C ARG A 77 -15.25 13.82 10.06
N ALA A 78 -15.18 12.59 9.59
CA ALA A 78 -15.01 12.30 8.17
C ALA A 78 -16.19 12.85 7.36
N LEU A 79 -15.92 13.40 6.16
CA LEU A 79 -16.94 13.89 5.23
C LEU A 79 -17.87 12.76 4.76
N SER A 80 -17.31 11.57 4.62
CA SER A 80 -18.03 10.34 4.33
C SER A 80 -17.22 9.14 4.77
N TYR A 81 -17.88 8.03 5.02
CA TYR A 81 -17.20 6.78 5.32
C TYR A 81 -17.87 5.59 4.64
N ASN A 82 -17.09 4.54 4.47
CA ASN A 82 -17.57 3.21 4.11
C ASN A 82 -16.98 2.21 5.11
N GLU A 83 -17.83 1.34 5.63
CA GLU A 83 -17.46 0.33 6.60
C GLU A 83 -17.94 -1.04 6.10
N ASP A 84 -17.02 -1.97 5.94
CA ASP A 84 -17.32 -3.38 5.74
C ASP A 84 -16.60 -4.21 6.82
N GLY A 85 -16.81 -5.53 6.83
CA GLY A 85 -16.34 -6.38 7.94
C GLY A 85 -14.84 -6.32 8.22
N ASN A 86 -14.02 -5.88 7.28
CA ASN A 86 -12.56 -5.89 7.38
C ASN A 86 -11.91 -4.54 7.06
N CYS A 87 -12.67 -3.52 6.73
CA CYS A 87 -12.14 -2.23 6.30
C CYS A 87 -13.06 -1.09 6.69
N ILE A 88 -12.47 0.00 7.21
CA ILE A 88 -13.12 1.29 7.41
C ILE A 88 -12.37 2.31 6.58
N VAL A 89 -13.05 2.92 5.62
CA VAL A 89 -12.53 3.99 4.77
C VAL A 89 -13.15 5.30 5.21
N LEU A 90 -12.33 6.22 5.68
CA LEU A 90 -12.73 7.57 6.08
C LEU A 90 -12.25 8.56 5.01
N SER A 91 -13.14 9.39 4.48
CA SER A 91 -12.82 10.39 3.46
C SER A 91 -12.79 11.78 4.07
N PHE A 92 -11.71 12.51 3.81
CA PHE A 92 -11.49 13.91 4.22
C PHE A 92 -11.14 14.75 2.99
N ASP A 93 -11.09 16.07 3.11
CA ASP A 93 -10.67 16.97 2.02
C ASP A 93 -9.23 16.68 1.54
N GLU A 94 -8.36 16.33 2.46
CA GLU A 94 -6.95 16.02 2.20
C GLU A 94 -6.74 14.68 1.48
N GLY A 95 -7.66 13.71 1.66
CA GLY A 95 -7.56 12.34 1.13
C GLY A 95 -8.31 11.34 2.01
N LYS A 96 -7.80 10.10 2.07
CA LYS A 96 -8.46 9.01 2.80
C LYS A 96 -7.57 8.43 3.88
N ILE A 97 -8.22 7.93 4.93
CA ILE A 97 -7.64 7.05 5.93
C ILE A 97 -8.36 5.72 5.82
N ASP A 98 -7.61 4.66 5.54
CA ASP A 98 -8.10 3.30 5.45
C ASP A 98 -7.59 2.50 6.66
N PHE A 99 -8.48 2.05 7.54
CA PHE A 99 -8.17 1.04 8.55
C PHE A 99 -8.54 -0.33 8.00
N ILE A 100 -7.56 -1.22 7.94
CA ILE A 100 -7.69 -2.52 7.26
C ILE A 100 -7.33 -3.63 8.24
N ALA A 101 -8.28 -4.49 8.58
CA ALA A 101 -8.00 -5.66 9.40
C ALA A 101 -7.19 -6.68 8.59
N ALA A 102 -5.88 -6.72 8.82
CA ALA A 102 -4.97 -7.65 8.17
C ALA A 102 -3.73 -7.90 9.02
N THR A 103 -3.41 -9.17 9.23
CA THR A 103 -2.18 -9.59 9.90
C THR A 103 -0.97 -9.48 8.97
N GLN A 104 0.22 -9.54 9.56
CA GLN A 104 1.47 -9.72 8.82
C GLN A 104 1.44 -11.05 8.05
N ILE A 105 1.93 -11.04 6.81
CA ILE A 105 1.96 -12.22 5.93
C ILE A 105 3.36 -12.63 5.48
N THR A 106 4.39 -11.81 5.71
CA THR A 106 5.78 -12.10 5.35
C THR A 106 6.67 -12.24 6.60
N ASP A 107 7.90 -12.69 6.42
CA ASP A 107 8.90 -12.76 7.49
C ASP A 107 9.53 -11.38 7.82
N TYR A 108 9.03 -10.31 7.22
CA TYR A 108 9.53 -8.94 7.38
C TYR A 108 8.58 -8.11 8.26
N PRO A 109 8.77 -8.08 9.59
CA PRO A 109 7.89 -7.37 10.51
C PRO A 109 7.99 -5.85 10.33
N ALA A 110 6.89 -5.17 10.64
CA ALA A 110 6.87 -3.72 10.73
C ALA A 110 7.89 -3.23 11.75
N LYS A 111 8.52 -2.09 11.46
CA LYS A 111 9.56 -1.49 12.32
C LYS A 111 9.17 -0.08 12.72
N MET A 112 9.45 0.27 13.97
CA MET A 112 9.27 1.65 14.47
C MET A 112 10.15 2.62 13.69
N GLN A 113 9.54 3.56 12.99
CA GLN A 113 10.21 4.58 12.20
C GLN A 113 9.58 5.96 12.43
N SER A 114 10.32 7.01 12.13
CA SER A 114 9.78 8.36 12.05
C SER A 114 9.39 8.64 10.60
N ILE A 115 8.11 8.81 10.34
CA ILE A 115 7.56 9.10 9.02
C ILE A 115 6.43 10.13 9.16
N PHE A 116 6.40 11.13 8.28
CA PHE A 116 5.37 12.19 8.27
C PHE A 116 5.18 12.88 9.62
N GLY A 117 6.28 13.03 10.40
CA GLY A 117 6.24 13.66 11.72
C GLY A 117 5.76 12.77 12.86
N GLN A 118 5.41 11.51 12.61
CA GLN A 118 4.95 10.55 13.61
C GLN A 118 5.98 9.42 13.80
N ARG A 119 6.06 8.89 15.03
CA ARG A 119 6.82 7.68 15.33
C ARG A 119 5.88 6.48 15.39
N ILE A 120 5.89 5.65 14.38
CA ILE A 120 4.91 4.57 14.16
C ILE A 120 5.61 3.31 13.62
N ALA A 121 5.02 2.14 13.86
CA ALA A 121 5.42 0.92 13.17
C ALA A 121 5.07 1.04 11.67
N VAL A 122 6.06 0.85 10.78
CA VAL A 122 5.91 0.95 9.33
C VAL A 122 6.17 -0.42 8.71
N ASP A 123 5.25 -0.89 7.88
CA ASP A 123 5.40 -2.14 7.15
C ASP A 123 6.61 -2.10 6.21
N ASP A 124 7.30 -3.23 6.13
CA ASP A 124 8.38 -3.41 5.15
C ASP A 124 7.84 -3.33 3.71
N PRO A 125 8.55 -2.75 2.75
CA PRO A 125 8.12 -2.70 1.35
C PRO A 125 7.73 -4.06 0.76
N VAL A 126 8.40 -5.15 1.16
CA VAL A 126 8.07 -6.51 0.73
C VAL A 126 6.70 -6.92 1.29
N GLU A 127 6.44 -6.65 2.57
CA GLU A 127 5.14 -6.89 3.18
C GLU A 127 4.03 -6.13 2.45
N ILE A 128 4.24 -4.83 2.16
CA ILE A 128 3.24 -4.00 1.49
C ILE A 128 2.88 -4.57 0.11
N VAL A 129 3.88 -4.94 -0.70
CA VAL A 129 3.65 -5.46 -2.04
C VAL A 129 3.04 -6.87 -1.98
N CYS A 130 3.50 -7.73 -1.07
CA CYS A 130 2.91 -9.05 -0.86
C CYS A 130 1.44 -8.96 -0.42
N LYS A 131 1.08 -8.04 0.49
CA LYS A 131 -0.32 -7.78 0.87
C LYS A 131 -1.18 -7.39 -0.33
N LYS A 132 -0.68 -6.56 -1.26
CA LYS A 132 -1.43 -6.19 -2.48
C LYS A 132 -1.75 -7.42 -3.33
N ILE A 133 -0.79 -8.31 -3.54
CA ILE A 133 -0.99 -9.55 -4.31
C ILE A 133 -1.89 -10.51 -3.57
N TYR A 134 -1.69 -10.68 -2.26
CA TYR A 134 -2.45 -11.62 -1.43
C TYR A 134 -3.94 -11.27 -1.35
N PHE A 135 -4.27 -10.00 -1.04
CA PHE A 135 -5.64 -9.58 -0.75
C PHE A 135 -6.42 -9.13 -1.98
N ARG A 136 -5.75 -8.56 -3.00
CA ARG A 136 -6.41 -7.98 -4.18
C ARG A 136 -5.73 -8.28 -5.51
N GLY A 137 -4.83 -9.25 -5.54
CA GLY A 137 -4.10 -9.67 -6.74
C GLY A 137 -5.02 -10.10 -7.88
N ASN A 138 -6.19 -10.65 -7.56
CA ASN A 138 -7.21 -11.03 -8.55
C ASN A 138 -7.77 -9.87 -9.40
N ARG A 139 -7.42 -8.62 -9.09
CA ARG A 139 -7.76 -7.42 -9.87
C ARG A 139 -6.59 -6.89 -10.70
N ALA A 140 -5.35 -7.19 -10.30
CA ALA A 140 -4.11 -6.75 -10.94
C ALA A 140 -4.16 -5.24 -11.33
N TYR A 141 -4.50 -4.37 -10.36
CA TYR A 141 -4.62 -2.93 -10.65
C TYR A 141 -3.32 -2.36 -11.23
N PRO A 142 -3.37 -1.46 -12.24
CA PRO A 142 -2.18 -0.85 -12.84
C PRO A 142 -1.23 -0.23 -11.82
N ARG A 143 -1.76 0.44 -10.77
CA ARG A 143 -0.93 1.03 -9.71
C ARG A 143 -0.18 -0.02 -8.87
N ASP A 144 -0.78 -1.21 -8.66
CA ASP A 144 -0.15 -2.27 -7.88
C ASP A 144 0.93 -2.99 -8.72
N ILE A 145 0.71 -3.11 -10.03
CA ILE A 145 1.72 -3.58 -10.98
C ILE A 145 2.90 -2.62 -11.02
N PHE A 146 2.66 -1.30 -10.98
CA PHE A 146 3.72 -0.30 -10.94
C PHE A 146 4.54 -0.38 -9.65
N ASP A 147 3.89 -0.45 -8.48
CA ASP A 147 4.55 -0.63 -7.19
C ASP A 147 5.38 -1.93 -7.14
N LEU A 148 4.84 -3.02 -7.70
CA LEU A 148 5.52 -4.31 -7.83
C LEU A 148 6.78 -4.21 -8.71
N ALA A 149 6.69 -3.55 -9.86
CA ALA A 149 7.80 -3.37 -10.79
C ALA A 149 8.96 -2.58 -10.15
N VAL A 150 8.63 -1.55 -9.36
CA VAL A 150 9.61 -0.76 -8.61
C VAL A 150 10.34 -1.62 -7.58
N LEU A 151 9.62 -2.41 -6.81
CA LEU A 151 10.24 -3.28 -5.80
C LEU A 151 11.05 -4.41 -6.44
N TYR A 152 10.58 -4.98 -7.53
CA TYR A 152 11.26 -6.04 -8.27
C TYR A 152 12.62 -5.60 -8.83
N GLU A 153 12.78 -4.36 -9.28
CA GLU A 153 14.07 -3.81 -9.72
C GLU A 153 14.91 -3.18 -8.57
N SER A 154 14.45 -3.29 -7.34
CA SER A 154 15.21 -2.83 -6.16
C SER A 154 16.16 -3.91 -5.62
N SER A 155 16.96 -3.56 -4.62
CA SER A 155 17.78 -4.52 -3.84
C SER A 155 16.95 -5.54 -3.07
N ARG A 156 15.62 -5.38 -3.00
CA ARG A 156 14.69 -6.26 -2.28
C ARG A 156 14.05 -7.33 -3.19
N ARG A 157 14.52 -7.48 -4.43
CA ARG A 157 14.01 -8.47 -5.40
C ARG A 157 13.98 -9.90 -4.87
N THR A 158 15.09 -10.35 -4.31
CA THR A 158 15.22 -11.72 -3.80
C THR A 158 14.25 -11.98 -2.66
N ASP A 159 14.11 -11.01 -1.75
CA ASP A 159 13.17 -11.08 -0.63
C ASP A 159 11.73 -11.18 -1.13
N LEU A 160 11.35 -10.32 -2.09
CA LEU A 160 10.04 -10.34 -2.72
C LEU A 160 9.70 -11.69 -3.34
N ILE A 161 10.62 -12.26 -4.11
CA ILE A 161 10.43 -13.56 -4.76
C ILE A 161 10.28 -14.67 -3.72
N THR A 162 11.11 -14.65 -2.69
CA THR A 162 11.08 -15.64 -1.61
C THR A 162 9.73 -15.63 -0.89
N GLU A 163 9.22 -14.44 -0.59
CA GLU A 163 7.93 -14.31 0.09
C GLU A 163 6.75 -14.70 -0.81
N LEU A 164 6.74 -14.27 -2.07
CA LEU A 164 5.66 -14.61 -3.01
C LEU A 164 5.55 -16.12 -3.26
N LYS A 165 6.65 -16.87 -3.23
CA LYS A 165 6.64 -18.34 -3.36
C LYS A 165 5.86 -19.06 -2.25
N LYS A 166 5.66 -18.43 -1.11
CA LYS A 166 4.85 -18.98 -0.01
C LYS A 166 3.35 -19.01 -0.34
N TYR A 167 2.92 -18.25 -1.36
CA TYR A 167 1.51 -18.05 -1.71
C TYR A 167 1.21 -18.37 -3.18
N PRO A 168 1.51 -19.59 -3.68
CA PRO A 168 1.43 -19.93 -5.11
C PRO A 168 0.03 -19.70 -5.69
N ASP A 169 -1.03 -19.98 -4.95
CA ASP A 169 -2.42 -19.77 -5.40
C ASP A 169 -2.74 -18.28 -5.59
N LYS A 170 -2.23 -17.41 -4.70
CA LYS A 170 -2.41 -15.96 -4.81
C LYS A 170 -1.62 -15.39 -5.97
N VAL A 171 -0.39 -15.85 -6.16
CA VAL A 171 0.44 -15.51 -7.32
C VAL A 171 -0.23 -15.94 -8.61
N LYS A 172 -0.81 -17.15 -8.65
CA LYS A 172 -1.56 -17.63 -9.82
C LYS A 172 -2.77 -16.73 -10.11
N GLN A 173 -3.59 -16.41 -9.10
CA GLN A 173 -4.74 -15.50 -9.26
C GLN A 173 -4.30 -14.14 -9.81
N PHE A 174 -3.19 -13.59 -9.30
CA PHE A 174 -2.61 -12.35 -9.81
C PHE A 174 -2.13 -12.49 -11.25
N ALA A 175 -1.43 -13.58 -11.58
CA ALA A 175 -0.93 -13.84 -12.93
C ALA A 175 -2.09 -13.94 -13.94
N ASP A 176 -3.15 -14.67 -13.60
CA ASP A 176 -4.34 -14.82 -14.46
C ASP A 176 -5.02 -13.44 -14.71
N ALA A 177 -5.18 -12.63 -13.65
CA ALA A 177 -5.74 -11.29 -13.75
C ALA A 177 -4.81 -10.34 -14.56
N PHE A 178 -3.51 -10.42 -14.34
CA PHE A 178 -2.51 -9.63 -15.06
C PHE A 178 -2.54 -9.94 -16.57
N GLN A 179 -2.59 -11.21 -16.96
CA GLN A 179 -2.66 -11.60 -18.38
C GLN A 179 -3.96 -11.11 -19.03
N LYS A 180 -5.10 -11.21 -18.31
CA LYS A 180 -6.37 -10.66 -18.77
C LYS A 180 -6.28 -9.15 -18.99
N ASN A 181 -5.78 -8.41 -18.00
CA ASN A 181 -5.66 -6.95 -18.08
C ASN A 181 -4.70 -6.52 -19.20
N ARG A 182 -3.58 -7.23 -19.36
CA ARG A 182 -2.60 -6.96 -20.42
C ARG A 182 -3.18 -7.16 -21.82
N SER A 183 -4.13 -8.08 -21.99
CA SER A 183 -4.79 -8.38 -23.25
C SER A 183 -5.98 -7.46 -23.55
N ASP A 184 -6.41 -6.67 -22.57
CA ASP A 184 -7.52 -5.74 -22.71
C ASP A 184 -7.00 -4.38 -23.21
N PRO A 185 -7.37 -3.94 -24.43
CA PRO A 185 -6.91 -2.66 -24.97
C PRO A 185 -7.40 -1.43 -24.19
N CYS A 186 -8.38 -1.60 -23.31
CA CYS A 186 -8.89 -0.54 -22.45
C CYS A 186 -8.08 -0.38 -21.15
N ILE A 187 -7.16 -1.31 -20.86
CA ILE A 187 -6.33 -1.27 -19.66
C ILE A 187 -4.90 -0.88 -20.01
N GLU A 188 -4.55 0.35 -19.72
CA GLU A 188 -3.23 0.88 -19.95
C GLU A 188 -2.33 0.77 -18.70
N PRO A 189 -0.98 0.79 -18.88
CA PRO A 189 -0.03 0.90 -17.78
C PRO A 189 -0.30 2.13 -16.91
N TYR A 190 0.00 2.04 -15.61
CA TYR A 190 -0.16 3.17 -14.68
C TYR A 190 0.59 4.42 -15.14
N SER A 191 1.82 4.24 -15.63
CA SER A 191 2.66 5.34 -16.11
C SER A 191 2.09 6.06 -17.33
N THR A 192 1.21 5.42 -18.11
CA THR A 192 0.49 6.04 -19.23
C THR A 192 -0.71 6.83 -18.73
N ILE A 193 -1.55 6.20 -17.90
CA ILE A 193 -2.80 6.82 -17.40
C ILE A 193 -2.48 8.02 -16.48
N TYR A 194 -1.44 7.88 -15.64
CA TYR A 194 -1.10 8.83 -14.58
C TYR A 194 0.31 9.40 -14.72
N ALA A 195 0.72 9.77 -15.93
CA ALA A 195 2.06 10.31 -16.22
C ALA A 195 2.43 11.51 -15.29
N ASP A 196 1.47 12.39 -15.01
CA ASP A 196 1.64 13.56 -14.13
C ASP A 196 1.77 13.19 -12.63
N SER A 197 1.49 11.94 -12.30
CA SER A 197 1.66 11.42 -10.95
C SER A 197 3.02 10.77 -10.72
N LEU A 198 3.86 10.62 -11.76
CA LEU A 198 5.19 10.04 -11.63
C LEU A 198 6.15 11.01 -10.93
N LEU A 199 6.87 10.52 -9.95
CA LEU A 199 7.98 11.20 -9.30
C LEU A 199 9.31 10.80 -9.95
N ALA A 200 10.40 11.44 -9.55
CA ALA A 200 11.72 11.25 -10.16
C ALA A 200 12.15 9.76 -10.18
N GLY A 201 11.96 9.03 -9.08
CA GLY A 201 12.27 7.61 -8.97
C GLY A 201 11.43 6.70 -9.85
N GLY A 202 10.23 7.15 -10.26
CA GLY A 202 9.31 6.37 -11.10
C GLY A 202 9.54 6.48 -12.59
N LYS A 203 10.14 7.59 -13.04
CA LYS A 203 10.29 7.85 -14.49
C LYS A 203 11.03 6.76 -15.25
N LYS A 204 12.00 6.10 -14.61
CA LYS A 204 12.76 4.99 -15.23
C LYS A 204 11.92 3.71 -15.46
N PHE A 205 10.78 3.60 -14.82
CA PHE A 205 9.86 2.45 -14.94
C PHE A 205 8.73 2.71 -15.95
N ALA A 206 8.56 3.98 -16.38
CA ALA A 206 7.48 4.36 -17.29
C ALA A 206 7.49 3.53 -18.58
N GLY A 207 6.37 2.89 -18.87
CA GLY A 207 6.20 1.99 -20.02
C GLY A 207 6.85 0.61 -19.86
N ARG A 208 7.55 0.34 -18.75
CA ARG A 208 8.26 -0.94 -18.50
C ARG A 208 7.57 -1.83 -17.47
N GLU A 209 6.63 -1.30 -16.72
CA GLU A 209 6.02 -1.98 -15.57
C GLU A 209 5.37 -3.32 -15.93
N PHE A 210 4.72 -3.42 -17.07
CA PHE A 210 4.11 -4.67 -17.54
C PHE A 210 5.18 -5.71 -17.93
N ALA A 211 6.27 -5.27 -18.55
CA ALA A 211 7.39 -6.17 -18.89
C ALA A 211 8.08 -6.69 -17.62
N LEU A 212 8.33 -5.82 -16.65
CA LEU A 212 8.94 -6.17 -15.37
C LEU A 212 8.05 -7.12 -14.55
N CYS A 213 6.74 -6.88 -14.53
CA CYS A 213 5.79 -7.79 -13.90
C CYS A 213 5.80 -9.17 -14.59
N GLN A 214 5.84 -9.20 -15.92
CA GLN A 214 5.95 -10.46 -16.67
C GLN A 214 7.24 -11.22 -16.33
N MET A 215 8.37 -10.52 -16.22
CA MET A 215 9.66 -11.12 -15.83
C MET A 215 9.59 -11.73 -14.41
N LEU A 216 9.00 -11.02 -13.46
CA LEU A 216 8.79 -11.56 -12.10
C LEU A 216 7.95 -12.84 -12.14
N LEU A 217 6.82 -12.84 -12.87
CA LEU A 217 5.95 -14.01 -12.96
C LEU A 217 6.66 -15.22 -13.63
N GLN A 218 7.51 -14.98 -14.62
CA GLN A 218 8.34 -16.02 -15.24
C GLN A 218 9.37 -16.57 -14.26
N GLU A 219 10.00 -15.73 -13.46
CA GLU A 219 10.97 -16.15 -12.45
C GLU A 219 10.30 -16.95 -11.32
N LEU A 220 9.09 -16.58 -10.92
CA LEU A 220 8.29 -17.36 -9.96
C LEU A 220 7.88 -18.73 -10.51
N ALA A 221 7.58 -18.83 -11.81
CA ALA A 221 7.21 -20.08 -12.48
C ALA A 221 8.41 -20.97 -12.82
N GLY A 222 9.55 -20.40 -13.19
CA GLY A 222 10.74 -21.13 -13.66
C GLY A 222 11.62 -21.71 -12.55
N THR A 223 11.27 -21.48 -11.30
CA THR A 223 11.96 -22.01 -10.11
C THR A 223 11.18 -23.13 -9.41
N ALA A 224 10.20 -23.71 -10.10
CA ALA A 224 9.48 -24.91 -9.67
C ALA A 224 10.20 -26.19 -10.08
#